data_056abc14b23c0f87b7f0672b067b0746
#
_entry.id   056abc14b23c0f87b7f0672b067b0746
#
_cell.length_a   1.000
_cell.length_b   1.000
_cell.length_c   1.000
_cell.angle_alpha   90.00
_cell.angle_beta   90.00
_cell.angle_gamma   90.00
#
_symmetry.space_group_name_H-M   'P 1'
#
loop_
_entity.id
_entity.type
_entity.pdbx_description
1 polymer ?
#
loop_
_entity_poly.entity_id
_entity_poly.type
_entity_poly.pdbx_seq_one_letter_code
_entity_poly.pdbx_strand_id
1 'polypeptide(L)'
;MKFNLKKMSYLTATLMLVLLGFSGATQAVNVTGSCPSEHNMSMGAMTLSSDVKKALANRADKDCSNCHGTDGNGVNPKDNVPNLAGQDFMYLCAWLSECHKKGKQCDSHEDIAAQMSDHDIVGLAMFYTHLPSNKW
;
A
#
# COMPACT_ATOMS: atom_id res chain seq x y z
N MET A 1 27.86 40.02 -39.25
CA MET A 1 28.01 38.92 -38.28
C MET A 1 27.67 37.61 -38.98
N LYS A 2 28.66 36.73 -39.20
CA LYS A 2 28.41 35.43 -39.85
C LYS A 2 28.05 34.42 -38.78
N PHE A 3 26.79 34.03 -38.71
CA PHE A 3 26.33 32.99 -37.81
C PHE A 3 26.86 31.62 -38.28
N ASN A 4 27.54 30.92 -37.39
CA ASN A 4 28.20 29.67 -37.70
C ASN A 4 27.20 28.48 -37.54
N LEU A 5 26.56 28.09 -38.65
CA LEU A 5 25.53 27.05 -38.74
C LEU A 5 26.01 25.67 -38.23
N LYS A 6 27.34 25.45 -38.20
CA LYS A 6 27.88 24.15 -37.70
C LYS A 6 27.75 23.92 -36.19
N LYS A 7 27.66 25.00 -35.39
CA LYS A 7 27.50 24.86 -33.94
C LYS A 7 26.03 24.59 -33.51
N MET A 8 25.06 24.86 -34.37
CA MET A 8 23.65 24.64 -34.08
C MET A 8 23.23 23.17 -34.27
N SER A 9 23.96 22.42 -35.10
CA SER A 9 23.65 21.02 -35.38
C SER A 9 23.97 20.08 -34.21
N TYR A 10 24.93 20.42 -33.36
CA TYR A 10 25.30 19.58 -32.20
C TYR A 10 24.40 19.81 -30.98
N LEU A 11 23.82 21.02 -30.84
CA LEU A 11 22.91 21.32 -29.74
C LEU A 11 21.53 20.65 -29.90
N THR A 12 21.07 20.47 -31.16
CA THR A 12 19.79 19.80 -31.43
C THR A 12 19.92 18.29 -31.29
N ALA A 13 21.08 17.69 -31.59
CA ALA A 13 21.32 16.26 -31.48
C ALA A 13 21.43 15.82 -30.00
N THR A 14 22.07 16.63 -29.15
CA THR A 14 22.19 16.33 -27.70
C THR A 14 20.87 16.52 -26.95
N LEU A 15 20.00 17.45 -27.37
CA LEU A 15 18.71 17.65 -26.75
C LEU A 15 17.70 16.54 -27.10
N MET A 16 17.81 15.92 -28.28
CA MET A 16 16.97 14.78 -28.67
C MET A 16 17.34 13.48 -27.97
N LEU A 17 18.62 13.28 -27.59
CA LEU A 17 19.05 12.07 -26.88
C LEU A 17 18.60 12.03 -25.41
N VAL A 18 18.37 13.20 -24.79
CA VAL A 18 17.93 13.28 -23.39
C VAL A 18 16.43 12.99 -23.24
N LEU A 19 15.64 13.13 -24.30
CA LEU A 19 14.19 12.87 -24.27
C LEU A 19 13.81 11.40 -24.49
N LEU A 20 14.74 10.54 -24.88
CA LEU A 20 14.48 9.11 -25.13
C LEU A 20 14.91 8.18 -23.98
N GLY A 21 15.47 8.74 -22.90
CA GLY A 21 16.09 7.97 -21.82
C GLY A 21 15.27 7.80 -20.54
N PHE A 22 14.04 8.31 -20.44
CA PHE A 22 13.24 8.18 -19.22
C PHE A 22 11.89 7.49 -19.47
N SER A 23 11.96 6.29 -20.09
CA SER A 23 10.87 5.31 -19.94
C SER A 23 11.19 4.42 -18.73
N GLY A 24 11.28 5.03 -17.55
CA GLY A 24 11.08 4.31 -16.32
C GLY A 24 9.63 3.84 -16.32
N ALA A 25 9.42 2.59 -16.76
CA ALA A 25 8.15 1.92 -16.53
C ALA A 25 7.96 1.84 -15.02
N THR A 26 7.28 2.83 -14.46
CA THR A 26 6.62 2.68 -13.18
C THR A 26 5.59 1.58 -13.38
N GLN A 27 5.97 0.35 -13.06
CA GLN A 27 5.02 -0.73 -12.94
C GLN A 27 4.13 -0.36 -11.76
N ALA A 28 3.04 0.32 -12.06
CA ALA A 28 1.94 0.46 -11.13
C ALA A 28 1.52 -0.96 -10.77
N VAL A 29 1.69 -1.34 -9.51
CA VAL A 29 1.12 -2.56 -8.98
C VAL A 29 -0.38 -2.42 -9.17
N ASN A 30 -0.92 -3.12 -10.15
CA ASN A 30 -2.35 -3.15 -10.41
C ASN A 30 -2.98 -4.07 -9.35
N VAL A 31 -3.12 -3.54 -8.14
CA VAL A 31 -3.94 -4.16 -7.11
C VAL A 31 -5.37 -3.90 -7.55
N THR A 32 -6.01 -4.86 -8.16
CA THR A 32 -7.44 -4.80 -8.45
C THR A 32 -8.16 -4.63 -7.12
N GLY A 33 -8.78 -3.47 -6.92
CA GLY A 33 -9.14 -2.88 -5.64
C GLY A 33 -10.35 -3.50 -4.95
N SER A 34 -10.39 -4.81 -4.77
CA SER A 34 -11.36 -5.46 -3.87
C SER A 34 -10.74 -6.69 -3.23
N CYS A 35 -11.18 -7.00 -2.01
CA CYS A 35 -10.78 -8.25 -1.37
C CYS A 35 -11.19 -9.43 -2.25
N PRO A 36 -10.26 -10.35 -2.58
CA PRO A 36 -10.58 -11.51 -3.41
C PRO A 36 -11.63 -12.37 -2.71
N SER A 37 -12.57 -12.92 -3.47
CA SER A 37 -13.46 -13.97 -2.97
C SER A 37 -12.68 -15.28 -2.88
N GLU A 38 -13.04 -16.15 -1.93
CA GLU A 38 -12.35 -17.42 -1.64
C GLU A 38 -12.08 -18.30 -2.87
N HIS A 39 -12.84 -18.13 -3.95
CA HIS A 39 -12.72 -18.93 -5.17
C HIS A 39 -11.72 -18.40 -6.22
N ASN A 40 -11.08 -17.24 -5.99
CA ASN A 40 -10.24 -16.61 -7.02
C ASN A 40 -8.82 -16.26 -6.52
N MET A 41 -8.33 -17.00 -5.53
CA MET A 41 -7.00 -16.78 -4.97
C MET A 41 -5.93 -17.53 -5.78
N SER A 42 -5.46 -16.92 -6.85
CA SER A 42 -4.09 -17.12 -7.27
C SER A 42 -3.22 -16.11 -6.50
N MET A 43 -2.84 -16.48 -5.29
CA MET A 43 -1.79 -15.75 -4.56
C MET A 43 -0.43 -16.06 -5.20
N GLY A 44 -0.29 -15.74 -6.48
CA GLY A 44 1.01 -15.56 -7.09
C GLY A 44 1.72 -14.48 -6.29
N ALA A 45 2.95 -14.75 -5.85
CA ALA A 45 3.77 -13.91 -5.00
C ALA A 45 3.55 -12.40 -5.22
N MET A 46 2.57 -11.83 -4.52
CA MET A 46 2.31 -10.39 -4.54
C MET A 46 3.40 -9.73 -3.70
N THR A 47 4.50 -9.37 -4.36
CA THR A 47 5.57 -8.62 -3.71
C THR A 47 5.24 -7.13 -3.79
N LEU A 48 5.02 -6.52 -2.63
CA LEU A 48 4.90 -5.07 -2.52
C LEU A 48 6.26 -4.42 -2.84
N SER A 49 6.27 -3.43 -3.72
CA SER A 49 7.47 -2.62 -3.94
C SER A 49 7.87 -1.87 -2.66
N SER A 50 9.12 -1.46 -2.56
CA SER A 50 9.64 -0.70 -1.41
C SER A 50 8.83 0.56 -1.12
N ASP A 51 8.43 1.28 -2.17
CA ASP A 51 7.70 2.54 -2.06
C ASP A 51 6.26 2.31 -1.58
N VAL A 52 5.61 1.25 -2.08
CA VAL A 52 4.28 0.84 -1.62
C VAL A 52 4.34 0.40 -0.16
N LYS A 53 5.33 -0.41 0.23
CA LYS A 53 5.54 -0.79 1.64
C LYS A 53 5.69 0.43 2.55
N LYS A 54 6.48 1.42 2.15
CA LYS A 54 6.68 2.66 2.91
C LYS A 54 5.39 3.47 3.03
N ALA A 55 4.63 3.60 1.94
CA ALA A 55 3.34 4.29 1.97
C ALA A 55 2.34 3.61 2.90
N LEU A 56 2.25 2.28 2.85
CA LEU A 56 1.40 1.47 3.73
C LEU A 56 1.86 1.56 5.19
N ALA A 57 3.17 1.53 5.46
CA ALA A 57 3.70 1.72 6.81
C ALA A 57 3.32 3.09 7.39
N ASN A 58 3.45 4.16 6.61
CA ASN A 58 3.04 5.50 7.04
C ASN A 58 1.52 5.58 7.30
N ARG A 59 0.72 4.89 6.48
CA ARG A 59 -0.74 4.83 6.67
C ARG A 59 -1.09 4.03 7.93
N ALA A 60 -0.47 2.88 8.14
CA ALA A 60 -0.64 2.05 9.32
C ALA A 60 -0.23 2.79 10.60
N ASP A 61 0.89 3.50 10.56
CA ASP A 61 1.36 4.31 11.69
C ASP A 61 0.35 5.40 12.06
N LYS A 62 -0.17 6.12 11.08
CA LYS A 62 -1.14 7.19 11.31
C LYS A 62 -2.48 6.70 11.85
N ASP A 63 -3.04 5.65 11.27
CA ASP A 63 -4.45 5.29 11.45
C ASP A 63 -4.65 4.09 12.41
N CYS A 64 -3.63 3.25 12.63
CA CYS A 64 -3.75 1.98 13.36
C CYS A 64 -2.85 1.88 14.59
N SER A 65 -1.68 2.52 14.56
CA SER A 65 -0.60 2.26 15.53
C SER A 65 -0.95 2.64 16.96
N ASN A 66 -1.83 3.64 17.17
CA ASN A 66 -2.23 4.08 18.51
C ASN A 66 -2.84 2.96 19.35
N CYS A 67 -3.56 2.04 18.71
CA CYS A 67 -4.21 0.90 19.38
C CYS A 67 -3.45 -0.40 19.15
N HIS A 68 -3.01 -0.64 17.91
CA HIS A 68 -2.40 -1.92 17.50
C HIS A 68 -0.87 -1.95 17.62
N GLY A 69 -0.23 -0.84 18.00
CA GLY A 69 1.21 -0.72 18.02
C GLY A 69 1.82 -0.47 16.63
N THR A 70 2.99 0.13 16.59
CA THR A 70 3.70 0.43 15.32
C THR A 70 4.14 -0.82 14.56
N ASP A 71 4.28 -1.93 15.27
CA ASP A 71 4.62 -3.25 14.74
C ASP A 71 3.39 -4.16 14.54
N GLY A 72 2.18 -3.67 14.87
CA GLY A 72 0.94 -4.42 14.76
C GLY A 72 0.74 -5.50 15.82
N ASN A 73 1.61 -5.60 16.84
CA ASN A 73 1.54 -6.62 17.89
C ASN A 73 0.75 -6.18 19.13
N GLY A 74 0.07 -5.04 19.05
CA GLY A 74 -0.66 -4.44 20.17
C GLY A 74 0.24 -3.61 21.08
N VAL A 75 -0.35 -2.59 21.70
CA VAL A 75 0.40 -1.71 22.61
C VAL A 75 0.46 -2.30 24.01
N ASN A 76 -0.63 -2.90 24.45
CA ASN A 76 -0.73 -3.47 25.79
C ASN A 76 -1.56 -4.77 25.76
N PRO A 77 -1.02 -5.90 26.25
CA PRO A 77 -1.74 -7.18 26.25
C PRO A 77 -3.04 -7.18 27.06
N LYS A 78 -3.26 -6.16 27.91
CA LYS A 78 -4.45 -6.04 28.76
C LYS A 78 -5.62 -5.30 28.09
N ASP A 79 -5.38 -4.65 26.96
CA ASP A 79 -6.37 -3.74 26.36
C ASP A 79 -7.35 -4.43 25.39
N ASN A 80 -7.32 -5.76 25.29
CA ASN A 80 -8.15 -6.54 24.37
C ASN A 80 -8.08 -6.10 22.88
N VAL A 81 -7.03 -5.35 22.53
CA VAL A 81 -6.80 -4.93 21.14
C VAL A 81 -6.17 -6.10 20.38
N PRO A 82 -6.78 -6.53 19.27
CA PRO A 82 -6.27 -7.68 18.52
C PRO A 82 -4.91 -7.39 17.92
N ASN A 83 -4.07 -8.44 17.87
CA ASN A 83 -2.84 -8.43 17.11
C ASN A 83 -3.17 -8.44 15.59
N LEU A 84 -2.57 -7.53 14.82
CA LEU A 84 -2.70 -7.47 13.36
C LEU A 84 -1.52 -8.13 12.66
N ALA A 85 -0.31 -8.09 13.27
CA ALA A 85 0.89 -8.67 12.70
C ALA A 85 0.76 -10.18 12.54
N GLY A 86 1.04 -10.69 11.33
CA GLY A 86 0.93 -12.09 11.00
C GLY A 86 -0.51 -12.63 10.92
N GLN A 87 -1.52 -11.75 10.99
CA GLN A 87 -2.92 -12.16 10.85
C GLN A 87 -3.21 -12.59 9.40
N ASP A 88 -4.18 -13.47 9.24
CA ASP A 88 -4.59 -13.94 7.93
C ASP A 88 -5.09 -12.81 7.02
N PHE A 89 -4.61 -12.82 5.78
CA PHE A 89 -4.91 -11.78 4.80
C PHE A 89 -6.41 -11.67 4.51
N MET A 90 -7.09 -12.79 4.32
CA MET A 90 -8.52 -12.81 3.99
C MET A 90 -9.34 -12.31 5.15
N TYR A 91 -8.96 -12.69 6.36
CA TYR A 91 -9.61 -12.20 7.57
C TYR A 91 -9.52 -10.69 7.67
N LEU A 92 -8.30 -10.11 7.58
CA LEU A 92 -8.11 -8.66 7.66
C LEU A 92 -8.82 -7.92 6.53
N CYS A 93 -8.71 -8.42 5.31
CA CYS A 93 -9.32 -7.81 4.14
C CYS A 93 -10.84 -7.82 4.22
N ALA A 94 -11.44 -8.94 4.57
CA ALA A 94 -12.89 -9.07 4.71
C ALA A 94 -13.41 -8.17 5.82
N TRP A 95 -12.74 -8.17 6.98
CA TRP A 95 -13.15 -7.36 8.12
C TRP A 95 -13.11 -5.85 7.81
N LEU A 96 -12.01 -5.35 7.26
CA LEU A 96 -11.87 -3.95 6.86
C LEU A 96 -12.88 -3.55 5.78
N SER A 97 -13.13 -4.44 4.80
CA SER A 97 -14.13 -4.20 3.75
C SER A 97 -15.55 -4.14 4.30
N GLU A 98 -15.86 -4.97 5.27
CA GLU A 98 -17.17 -4.90 5.94
C GLU A 98 -17.34 -3.61 6.71
N CYS A 99 -16.32 -3.18 7.45
CA CYS A 99 -16.35 -1.90 8.16
C CYS A 99 -16.51 -0.72 7.22
N HIS A 100 -15.80 -0.73 6.09
CA HIS A 100 -15.95 0.30 5.06
C HIS A 100 -17.37 0.38 4.51
N LYS A 101 -18.02 -0.77 4.26
CA LYS A 101 -19.39 -0.84 3.73
C LYS A 101 -20.46 -0.50 4.75
N LYS A 102 -20.28 -0.91 6.01
CA LYS A 102 -21.28 -0.75 7.07
C LYS A 102 -21.25 0.63 7.74
N GLY A 103 -20.19 1.41 7.51
CA GLY A 103 -20.01 2.71 8.15
C GLY A 103 -19.97 2.56 9.68
N LYS A 104 -20.92 3.22 10.38
CA LYS A 104 -20.94 3.33 11.84
C LYS A 104 -21.18 2.04 12.65
N GLN A 105 -20.94 0.84 12.13
CA GLN A 105 -21.19 -0.42 12.82
C GLN A 105 -19.93 -1.22 13.17
N CYS A 106 -18.78 -0.56 13.16
CA CYS A 106 -17.49 -1.20 13.46
C CYS A 106 -16.77 -0.59 14.66
N ASP A 107 -17.53 -0.17 15.66
CA ASP A 107 -17.02 0.43 16.90
C ASP A 107 -15.98 1.55 16.61
N SER A 108 -14.78 1.43 17.18
CA SER A 108 -13.73 2.44 17.06
C SER A 108 -13.09 2.58 15.66
N HIS A 109 -13.50 1.79 14.66
CA HIS A 109 -12.93 1.79 13.32
C HIS A 109 -13.79 2.53 12.27
N GLU A 110 -14.92 3.06 12.64
CA GLU A 110 -15.89 3.67 11.74
C GLU A 110 -15.29 4.79 10.88
N ASP A 111 -14.68 5.77 11.55
CA ASP A 111 -14.12 6.93 10.87
C ASP A 111 -12.90 6.58 10.01
N ILE A 112 -12.10 5.62 10.47
CA ILE A 112 -10.90 5.16 9.75
C ILE A 112 -11.31 4.38 8.52
N ALA A 113 -12.21 3.41 8.66
CA ALA A 113 -12.67 2.56 7.58
C ALA A 113 -13.42 3.34 6.49
N ALA A 114 -14.23 4.35 6.87
CA ALA A 114 -14.94 5.20 5.92
C ALA A 114 -14.01 6.01 5.00
N GLN A 115 -12.78 6.29 5.43
CA GLN A 115 -11.78 7.05 4.68
C GLN A 115 -10.84 6.15 3.85
N MET A 116 -10.97 4.84 3.92
CA MET A 116 -10.15 3.90 3.16
C MET A 116 -10.70 3.72 1.75
N SER A 117 -9.82 3.66 0.78
CA SER A 117 -10.13 3.09 -0.52
C SER A 117 -10.01 1.57 -0.49
N ASP A 118 -10.59 0.88 -1.47
CA ASP A 118 -10.41 -0.56 -1.62
C ASP A 118 -8.92 -0.95 -1.73
N HIS A 119 -8.10 -0.10 -2.35
CA HIS A 119 -6.65 -0.27 -2.41
C HIS A 119 -5.97 -0.17 -1.04
N ASP A 120 -6.42 0.76 -0.19
CA ASP A 120 -5.90 0.88 1.18
C ASP A 120 -6.22 -0.39 1.98
N ILE A 121 -7.44 -0.90 1.85
CA ILE A 121 -7.92 -2.10 2.55
C ILE A 121 -7.06 -3.31 2.18
N VAL A 122 -6.94 -3.60 0.88
CA VAL A 122 -6.12 -4.72 0.39
C VAL A 122 -4.66 -4.53 0.76
N GLY A 123 -4.12 -3.31 0.59
CA GLY A 123 -2.74 -3.00 0.90
C GLY A 123 -2.41 -3.16 2.38
N LEU A 124 -3.25 -2.65 3.28
CA LEU A 124 -3.05 -2.77 4.73
C LEU A 124 -3.19 -4.22 5.20
N ALA A 125 -4.15 -4.97 4.66
CA ALA A 125 -4.27 -6.40 4.95
C ALA A 125 -2.99 -7.15 4.55
N MET A 126 -2.45 -6.89 3.36
CA MET A 126 -1.18 -7.47 2.93
C MET A 126 -0.01 -7.02 3.80
N PHE A 127 0.06 -5.74 4.15
CA PHE A 127 1.12 -5.19 4.99
C PHE A 127 1.19 -5.91 6.33
N TYR A 128 0.08 -6.00 7.05
CA TYR A 128 0.03 -6.64 8.37
C TYR A 128 0.25 -8.15 8.32
N THR A 129 -0.26 -8.84 7.31
CA THR A 129 -0.02 -10.29 7.12
C THR A 129 1.47 -10.63 7.02
N HIS A 130 2.27 -9.73 6.46
CA HIS A 130 3.71 -9.95 6.30
C HIS A 130 4.57 -9.42 7.46
N LEU A 131 3.99 -8.79 8.45
CA LEU A 131 4.72 -8.38 9.64
C LEU A 131 4.99 -9.58 10.56
N PRO A 132 6.18 -9.62 11.21
CA PRO A 132 6.47 -10.67 12.19
C PRO A 132 5.54 -10.57 13.38
N SER A 133 4.89 -11.67 13.74
CA SER A 133 4.01 -11.76 14.90
C SER A 133 4.77 -12.31 16.10
N ASN A 134 4.54 -11.71 17.26
CA ASN A 134 5.07 -12.15 18.55
C ASN A 134 4.11 -13.12 19.28
N LYS A 135 2.92 -13.38 18.71
CA LYS A 135 1.80 -14.00 19.44
C LYS A 135 1.29 -15.32 18.84
N TRP A 136 1.87 -15.77 17.73
CA TRP A 136 1.47 -17.03 17.06
C TRP A 136 2.60 -18.05 17.11
#